data_822b6374761665ac8f27598c699899e6
#
_entry.id   822b6374761665ac8f27598c699899e6
#
_cell.length_a   1.000
_cell.length_b   1.000
_cell.length_c   1.000
_cell.angle_alpha   90.00
_cell.angle_beta   90.00
_cell.angle_gamma   90.00
#
_symmetry.space_group_name_H-M   'P 1'
#
loop_
_entity.id
_entity.type
_entity.pdbx_description
1 polymer ?
#
loop_
_entity_poly.entity_id
_entity_poly.type
_entity_poly.pdbx_seq_one_letter_code
_entity_poly.pdbx_strand_id
1 'polypeptide(L)'
;MARKPAKMYRRLKGQAYTRRKYTGGVPNNRIMRFHMGNRKAAEADEFPVILNMTVDESCQVRHTALEAARVISNATIRAVAGQDGYALRVHVYPHXILRENKQATGAGADRVSQGMRCAFGKXVGTAARCKRGTTVISISTIPKNFMAAKDALRKASMKIPSPCTTKVVKGHEHLKGLV
;
A
#
# COMPACT_ATOMS: atom_id res chain seq x y z
N MET A 1 16.42 -8.77 13.11
CA MET A 1 16.78 -7.34 12.98
C MET A 1 15.57 -6.53 12.57
N ALA A 2 15.38 -5.38 13.22
CA ALA A 2 14.20 -4.54 12.98
C ALA A 2 14.25 -3.88 11.61
N ARG A 3 13.07 -3.64 11.05
CA ARG A 3 12.98 -2.94 9.77
C ARG A 3 13.31 -1.47 9.96
N LYS A 4 13.93 -0.89 8.93
CA LYS A 4 14.17 0.55 8.92
C LYS A 4 12.83 1.31 8.84
N PRO A 5 12.76 2.50 9.41
CA PRO A 5 11.53 3.29 9.32
C PRO A 5 11.17 3.65 7.88
N ALA A 6 9.87 3.86 7.65
CA ALA A 6 9.38 4.20 6.30
C ALA A 6 9.99 5.49 5.76
N LYS A 7 10.36 6.42 6.64
CA LYS A 7 10.93 7.71 6.21
C LYS A 7 12.23 7.54 5.44
N MET A 8 12.93 6.41 5.63
CA MET A 8 14.17 6.15 4.91
C MET A 8 13.92 5.70 3.47
N TYR A 9 12.71 5.25 3.16
CA TYR A 9 12.38 4.73 1.84
C TYR A 9 11.23 5.46 1.16
N ARG A 10 10.56 6.39 1.84
CA ARG A 10 9.35 7.00 1.28
C ARG A 10 9.64 7.96 0.12
N ARG A 11 10.84 8.45 0.03
CA ARG A 11 11.16 9.48 -0.94
C ARG A 11 11.29 8.92 -2.35
N LEU A 12 10.65 9.58 -3.29
CA LEU A 12 10.69 9.20 -4.69
C LEU A 12 11.86 9.91 -5.37
N LYS A 13 12.97 9.20 -5.52
CA LYS A 13 14.18 9.72 -6.13
C LYS A 13 14.54 8.94 -7.38
N GLY A 14 14.86 9.66 -8.46
CA GLY A 14 15.38 9.05 -9.67
C GLY A 14 14.49 7.96 -10.23
N GLN A 15 15.07 7.10 -10.99
CA GLN A 15 14.35 6.00 -11.61
C GLN A 15 14.18 4.83 -10.65
N ALA A 16 13.12 4.05 -10.88
CA ALA A 16 12.88 2.86 -10.09
C ALA A 16 14.02 1.86 -10.29
N TYR A 17 14.49 1.27 -9.19
CA TYR A 17 15.50 0.23 -9.27
C TYR A 17 14.81 -1.13 -9.42
N THR A 18 14.93 -1.72 -10.60
CA THR A 18 14.22 -2.97 -10.91
C THR A 18 15.13 -4.04 -11.50
N ARG A 19 16.43 -3.83 -11.53
CA ARG A 19 17.36 -4.73 -12.19
C ARG A 19 17.63 -5.99 -11.37
N ARG A 20 17.05 -7.08 -11.81
CA ARG A 20 17.24 -8.39 -11.17
C ARG A 20 18.69 -8.85 -11.18
N LYS A 21 19.42 -8.48 -12.23
CA LYS A 21 20.81 -8.87 -12.41
C LYS A 21 21.68 -8.53 -11.21
N TYR A 22 21.41 -7.37 -10.60
CA TYR A 22 22.26 -6.87 -9.50
C TYR A 22 21.73 -7.17 -8.12
N THR A 23 20.57 -7.86 -8.02
CA THR A 23 19.97 -8.15 -6.72
C THR A 23 19.88 -9.65 -6.44
N GLY A 24 20.27 -10.49 -7.38
CA GLY A 24 20.09 -11.93 -7.24
C GLY A 24 18.65 -12.36 -7.41
N GLY A 25 17.85 -11.52 -8.04
CA GLY A 25 16.43 -11.76 -8.22
C GLY A 25 15.61 -10.67 -7.56
N VAL A 26 14.29 -10.71 -7.76
CA VAL A 26 13.38 -9.75 -7.16
C VAL A 26 12.92 -10.30 -5.80
N PRO A 27 13.08 -9.53 -4.70
CA PRO A 27 12.56 -10.00 -3.40
C PRO A 27 11.05 -10.23 -3.49
N ASN A 28 10.56 -11.26 -2.83
CA ASN A 28 9.13 -11.55 -2.80
C ASN A 28 8.39 -10.43 -2.07
N ASN A 29 7.28 -10.00 -2.63
CA ASN A 29 6.43 -9.06 -1.92
C ASN A 29 5.49 -9.83 -1.00
N ARG A 30 4.97 -9.14 0.01
CA ARG A 30 4.12 -9.78 1.01
C ARG A 30 2.63 -9.51 0.80
N ILE A 31 2.25 -8.90 -0.31
CA ILE A 31 0.84 -8.66 -0.56
C ILE A 31 0.20 -9.97 -1.02
N MET A 32 -0.71 -10.48 -0.19
CA MET A 32 -1.32 -11.77 -0.47
C MET A 32 -2.33 -11.71 -1.61
N ARG A 33 -3.07 -10.62 -1.69
CA ARG A 33 -4.09 -10.46 -2.73
C ARG A 33 -4.22 -9.00 -3.09
N PHE A 34 -4.65 -8.75 -4.33
CA PHE A 34 -4.89 -7.39 -4.80
C PHE A 34 -6.38 -7.09 -4.95
N HIS A 35 -7.23 -8.10 -4.90
CA HIS A 35 -8.65 -7.94 -5.09
C HIS A 35 -9.41 -8.86 -4.14
N MET A 36 -10.26 -8.31 -3.28
CA MET A 36 -11.02 -9.03 -2.27
C MET A 36 -12.50 -8.71 -2.38
N GLY A 37 -13.31 -9.55 -1.73
CA GLY A 37 -14.75 -9.36 -1.67
C GLY A 37 -15.46 -9.94 -2.87
N ASN A 38 -16.55 -9.30 -3.28
CA ASN A 38 -17.36 -9.78 -4.39
C ASN A 38 -16.84 -9.23 -5.71
N ARG A 39 -15.85 -9.90 -6.26
CA ARG A 39 -15.22 -9.47 -7.50
C ARG A 39 -16.18 -9.49 -8.69
N LYS A 40 -17.06 -10.49 -8.73
CA LYS A 40 -18.00 -10.61 -9.84
C LYS A 40 -18.96 -9.44 -9.90
N ALA A 41 -19.47 -9.01 -8.74
CA ALA A 41 -20.37 -7.86 -8.68
C ALA A 41 -19.63 -6.57 -9.09
N ALA A 42 -18.36 -6.44 -8.69
CA ALA A 42 -17.58 -5.27 -9.06
C ALA A 42 -17.34 -5.22 -10.57
N GLU A 43 -17.03 -6.35 -11.17
CA GLU A 43 -16.82 -6.44 -12.62
C GLU A 43 -18.10 -6.16 -13.40
N ALA A 44 -19.24 -6.57 -12.85
CA ALA A 44 -20.55 -6.33 -13.47
C ALA A 44 -21.11 -4.94 -13.17
N ASP A 45 -20.33 -4.11 -12.44
CA ASP A 45 -20.72 -2.74 -12.10
C ASP A 45 -22.01 -2.70 -11.28
N GLU A 46 -22.16 -3.67 -10.37
CA GLU A 46 -23.38 -3.77 -9.55
C GLU A 46 -23.32 -2.90 -8.29
N PHE A 47 -22.14 -2.44 -7.89
CA PHE A 47 -22.02 -1.60 -6.70
C PHE A 47 -22.19 -0.13 -7.07
N PRO A 48 -23.19 0.54 -6.48
CA PRO A 48 -23.47 1.93 -6.87
C PRO A 48 -22.50 2.95 -6.30
N VAL A 49 -21.77 2.61 -5.24
CA VAL A 49 -20.87 3.55 -4.56
C VAL A 49 -19.43 3.06 -4.65
N ILE A 50 -18.53 3.94 -5.09
CA ILE A 50 -17.10 3.63 -5.15
C ILE A 50 -16.33 4.74 -4.44
N LEU A 51 -15.46 4.35 -3.49
CA LEU A 51 -14.57 5.27 -2.79
C LEU A 51 -13.12 4.94 -3.16
N ASN A 52 -12.33 5.97 -3.40
CA ASN A 52 -10.90 5.81 -3.65
C ASN A 52 -10.10 6.50 -2.56
N MET A 53 -8.99 5.87 -2.17
CA MET A 53 -8.00 6.49 -1.30
C MET A 53 -6.78 6.85 -2.15
N THR A 54 -6.45 8.13 -2.21
CA THR A 54 -5.32 8.63 -3.00
C THR A 54 -4.25 9.21 -2.10
N VAL A 55 -2.99 9.11 -2.53
CA VAL A 55 -1.90 9.72 -1.78
C VAL A 55 -1.82 11.21 -2.10
N ASP A 56 -1.53 12.01 -1.08
CA ASP A 56 -1.44 13.45 -1.25
C ASP A 56 -0.02 13.92 -1.57
N GLU A 57 0.98 13.06 -1.42
CA GLU A 57 2.37 13.36 -1.71
C GLU A 57 2.98 12.21 -2.50
N SER A 58 3.88 12.52 -3.41
CA SER A 58 4.62 11.47 -4.11
C SER A 58 5.47 10.70 -3.12
N CYS A 59 5.39 9.38 -3.17
CA CYS A 59 6.09 8.55 -2.18
C CYS A 59 6.28 7.14 -2.69
N GLN A 60 7.14 6.39 -1.98
CA GLN A 60 7.28 4.96 -2.18
C GLN A 60 6.60 4.26 -1.02
N VAL A 61 5.73 3.32 -1.33
CA VAL A 61 4.97 2.56 -0.32
C VAL A 61 5.48 1.13 -0.31
N ARG A 62 6.06 0.71 0.81
CA ARG A 62 6.62 -0.63 0.90
C ARG A 62 5.53 -1.70 0.80
N HIS A 63 5.92 -2.88 0.31
CA HIS A 63 5.00 -4.00 0.19
C HIS A 63 4.38 -4.36 1.54
N THR A 64 5.14 -4.22 2.62
CA THR A 64 4.61 -4.51 3.95
C THR A 64 3.55 -3.50 4.38
N ALA A 65 3.73 -2.23 4.02
CA ALA A 65 2.73 -1.20 4.30
C ALA A 65 1.44 -1.46 3.52
N LEU A 66 1.58 -1.84 2.25
CA LEU A 66 0.42 -2.16 1.43
C LEU A 66 -0.34 -3.37 2.00
N GLU A 67 0.39 -4.38 2.46
CA GLU A 67 -0.26 -5.55 3.06
C GLU A 67 -0.99 -5.17 4.35
N ALA A 68 -0.37 -4.36 5.20
CA ALA A 68 -1.01 -3.91 6.43
C ALA A 68 -2.28 -3.10 6.13
N ALA A 69 -2.21 -2.22 5.14
CA ALA A 69 -3.37 -1.44 4.74
C ALA A 69 -4.47 -2.34 4.19
N ARG A 70 -4.11 -3.32 3.37
CA ARG A 70 -5.08 -4.26 2.82
C ARG A 70 -5.79 -5.03 3.93
N VAL A 71 -5.04 -5.56 4.86
CA VAL A 71 -5.60 -6.40 5.93
C VAL A 71 -6.57 -5.60 6.81
N ILE A 72 -6.17 -4.41 7.24
CA ILE A 72 -7.01 -3.63 8.15
C ILE A 72 -8.27 -3.13 7.45
N SER A 73 -8.15 -2.66 6.21
CA SER A 73 -9.31 -2.15 5.49
C SER A 73 -10.28 -3.28 5.14
N ASN A 74 -9.76 -4.43 4.72
CA ASN A 74 -10.59 -5.57 4.39
C ASN A 74 -11.35 -6.07 5.63
N ALA A 75 -10.68 -6.16 6.77
CA ALA A 75 -11.33 -6.60 8.00
C ALA A 75 -12.45 -5.63 8.42
N THR A 76 -12.20 -4.34 8.29
CA THR A 76 -13.17 -3.32 8.70
C THR A 76 -14.42 -3.36 7.85
N ILE A 77 -14.26 -3.40 6.52
CA ILE A 77 -15.46 -3.40 5.65
C ILE A 77 -16.18 -4.74 5.70
N ARG A 78 -15.44 -5.83 5.79
CA ARG A 78 -16.05 -7.17 5.83
C ARG A 78 -16.90 -7.39 7.07
N ALA A 79 -16.49 -6.81 8.20
CA ALA A 79 -17.25 -6.95 9.45
C ALA A 79 -18.66 -6.40 9.34
N VAL A 80 -18.84 -5.36 8.52
CA VAL A 80 -20.14 -4.70 8.35
C VAL A 80 -20.88 -5.22 7.12
N ALA A 81 -20.19 -5.35 6.01
CA ALA A 81 -20.81 -5.66 4.72
C ALA A 81 -20.92 -7.14 4.42
N GLY A 82 -20.11 -7.98 5.08
CA GLY A 82 -20.03 -9.39 4.74
C GLY A 82 -19.21 -9.60 3.48
N GLN A 83 -18.97 -10.86 3.14
CA GLN A 83 -18.09 -11.19 2.01
C GLN A 83 -18.63 -10.69 0.67
N ASP A 84 -19.94 -10.67 0.49
CA ASP A 84 -20.55 -10.35 -0.78
C ASP A 84 -21.04 -8.91 -0.89
N GLY A 85 -20.89 -8.12 0.16
CA GLY A 85 -21.42 -6.75 0.20
C GLY A 85 -20.45 -5.67 -0.22
N TYR A 86 -19.26 -6.04 -0.65
CA TYR A 86 -18.23 -5.06 -1.02
C TYR A 86 -17.23 -5.70 -1.97
N ALA A 87 -16.43 -4.84 -2.62
CA ALA A 87 -15.23 -5.28 -3.33
C ALA A 87 -14.12 -4.29 -3.01
N LEU A 88 -12.95 -4.79 -2.67
CA LEU A 88 -11.80 -3.98 -2.33
C LEU A 88 -10.66 -4.30 -3.28
N ARG A 89 -10.00 -3.27 -3.80
CA ARG A 89 -8.90 -3.48 -4.74
C ARG A 89 -7.71 -2.62 -4.37
N VAL A 90 -6.53 -3.24 -4.37
CA VAL A 90 -5.26 -2.53 -4.25
C VAL A 90 -4.78 -2.23 -5.67
N HIS A 91 -4.61 -0.95 -5.99
CA HIS A 91 -4.35 -0.50 -7.35
C HIS A 91 -2.87 -0.40 -7.71
N VAL A 92 -1.99 -0.39 -6.74
CA VAL A 92 -0.56 -0.20 -7.00
C VAL A 92 0.20 -1.49 -6.74
N TYR A 93 1.24 -1.73 -7.55
CA TYR A 93 2.07 -2.93 -7.43
C TYR A 93 3.48 -2.54 -7.00
N PRO A 94 4.08 -3.24 -6.03
CA PRO A 94 5.43 -2.91 -5.55
C PRO A 94 6.49 -3.49 -6.49
N HIS A 95 6.86 -2.77 -7.45
CA HIS A 95 7.87 -3.19 -8.43
C HIS A 95 9.29 -2.88 -7.98
N UNK A 96 9.78 -1.37 -7.15
CA UNK A 96 10.91 -0.86 -6.85
C UNK A 96 11.52 -1.74 -5.89
N ILE A 97 12.43 -2.31 -6.11
CA ILE A 97 13.36 -3.02 -5.24
C ILE A 97 14.03 -2.01 -4.30
N LEU A 98 13.87 -2.27 -3.07
CA LEU A 98 14.51 -1.48 -2.01
C LEU A 98 15.78 -2.18 -1.59
N ARG A 99 16.84 -1.40 -1.37
CA ARG A 99 18.14 -1.90 -0.96
C ARG A 99 18.51 -1.37 0.42
N GLU A 100 19.30 -2.14 1.14
CA GLU A 100 19.85 -1.71 2.42
C GLU A 100 21.29 -2.21 2.54
N ASN A 101 22.21 -1.27 2.82
CA ASN A 101 23.60 -1.64 3.11
C ASN A 101 23.72 -1.71 4.63
N LYS A 102 23.51 -2.91 5.16
CA LYS A 102 23.51 -3.11 6.59
C LYS A 102 24.92 -3.04 7.15
N GLN A 103 25.09 -2.27 8.22
CA GLN A 103 26.35 -2.19 8.95
C GLN A 103 26.26 -3.10 10.17
N ALA A 104 27.39 -3.69 10.51
CA ALA A 104 27.46 -4.50 11.73
C ALA A 104 27.19 -3.64 12.95
N THR A 105 26.51 -4.21 13.94
CA THR A 105 26.22 -3.52 15.20
C THR A 105 26.74 -4.36 16.36
N GLY A 106 26.99 -3.71 17.49
CA GLY A 106 27.48 -4.37 18.67
C GLY A 106 28.97 -4.19 18.85
N ALA A 107 29.56 -4.97 19.73
CA ALA A 107 30.95 -4.79 20.18
C ALA A 107 31.98 -4.94 19.07
N GLY A 108 31.69 -5.76 18.06
CA GLY A 108 32.61 -5.99 16.97
C GLY A 108 32.35 -5.18 15.71
N ALA A 109 31.47 -4.19 15.78
CA ALA A 109 31.01 -3.48 14.57
C ALA A 109 32.15 -2.78 13.82
N ASP A 110 33.09 -2.16 14.56
CA ASP A 110 34.19 -1.43 13.93
C ASP A 110 35.11 -2.34 13.13
N ARG A 111 35.25 -3.59 13.57
CA ARG A 111 36.12 -4.55 12.91
C ARG A 111 35.46 -5.21 11.68
N VAL A 112 34.13 -5.32 11.69
CA VAL A 112 33.40 -6.04 10.66
C VAL A 112 32.92 -5.09 9.56
N SER A 113 32.52 -3.87 9.93
CA SER A 113 31.97 -2.91 8.99
C SER A 113 33.07 -2.36 8.07
N GLN A 114 32.78 -2.29 6.77
CA GLN A 114 33.70 -1.74 5.80
C GLN A 114 33.37 -0.28 5.43
N GLY A 115 32.53 0.37 6.21
CA GLY A 115 32.12 1.73 5.91
C GLY A 115 31.44 1.84 4.58
N MET A 116 31.93 2.72 3.71
CA MET A 116 31.38 2.88 2.37
C MET A 116 31.98 1.94 1.32
N ARG A 117 32.98 1.17 1.71
CA ARG A 117 33.52 0.13 0.83
C ARG A 117 32.43 -0.94 0.66
N CYS A 118 32.18 -1.34 -0.59
CA CYS A 118 31.11 -2.29 -0.90
C CYS A 118 29.76 -1.78 -0.41
N ALA A 119 29.50 -0.50 -0.61
CA ALA A 119 28.30 0.15 -0.06
C ALA A 119 27.03 -0.18 -0.83
N PHE A 120 27.12 -0.84 -1.99
CA PHE A 120 25.91 -1.21 -2.74
C PHE A 120 25.06 -2.17 -1.91
N GLY A 121 23.80 -1.77 -1.66
CA GLY A 121 22.93 -2.51 -0.74
C GLY A 121 22.37 -3.79 -1.33
N LYS A 122 21.83 -4.60 -0.44
CA LYS A 122 21.14 -5.83 -0.84
C LYS A 122 19.64 -5.64 -0.77
N UNK A 123 18.77 -6.21 -1.54
CA UNK A 123 17.57 -6.05 -1.60
C UNK A 123 16.97 -6.41 -0.43
N VAL A 124 16.22 -5.86 0.02
CA VAL A 124 15.49 -6.21 1.22
C VAL A 124 13.99 -6.27 1.03
N GLY A 125 13.47 -5.75 -0.08
CA GLY A 125 12.04 -5.79 -0.33
C GLY A 125 11.70 -4.99 -1.56
N THR A 126 10.40 -4.78 -1.76
CA THR A 126 9.88 -4.04 -2.91
C THR A 126 8.98 -2.91 -2.44
N ALA A 127 8.78 -1.94 -3.30
CA ALA A 127 7.90 -0.80 -3.01
C ALA A 127 7.15 -0.38 -4.25
N ALA A 128 5.97 0.18 -4.04
CA ALA A 128 5.19 0.81 -5.11
C ALA A 128 5.56 2.29 -5.15
N ARG A 129 5.81 2.81 -6.33
CA ARG A 129 6.13 4.23 -6.52
C ARG A 129 4.85 4.96 -6.89
N CYS A 130 4.38 5.79 -5.99
CA CYS A 130 3.11 6.48 -6.13
C CYS A 130 3.35 7.97 -6.33
N LYS A 131 2.82 8.52 -7.39
CA LYS A 131 2.84 9.97 -7.60
C LYS A 131 1.65 10.58 -6.86
N ARG A 132 1.75 11.88 -6.58
CA ARG A 132 0.65 12.60 -5.96
C ARG A 132 -0.64 12.36 -6.74
N GLY A 133 -1.69 11.99 -6.04
CA GLY A 133 -3.00 11.72 -6.66
C GLY A 133 -3.22 10.28 -7.10
N THR A 134 -2.21 9.42 -6.97
CA THR A 134 -2.37 8.01 -7.32
C THR A 134 -3.33 7.33 -6.36
N THR A 135 -4.30 6.58 -6.92
CA THR A 135 -5.21 5.77 -6.11
C THR A 135 -4.49 4.53 -5.60
N VAL A 136 -4.49 4.32 -4.31
CA VAL A 136 -3.82 3.16 -3.70
C VAL A 136 -4.82 2.03 -3.47
N ILE A 137 -5.95 2.33 -2.86
CA ILE A 137 -6.98 1.32 -2.55
C ILE A 137 -8.34 1.92 -2.92
N SER A 138 -9.21 1.09 -3.48
CA SER A 138 -10.61 1.48 -3.70
C SER A 138 -11.55 0.45 -3.11
N ILE A 139 -12.71 0.91 -2.66
CA ILE A 139 -13.77 0.05 -2.14
C ILE A 139 -15.06 0.38 -2.89
N SER A 140 -15.69 -0.66 -3.43
CA SER A 140 -16.99 -0.59 -4.06
C SER A 140 -18.00 -1.23 -3.13
N THR A 141 -19.12 -0.57 -2.90
CA THR A 141 -20.13 -1.10 -1.98
C THR A 141 -21.48 -0.45 -2.24
N ILE A 142 -22.46 -0.75 -1.39
CA ILE A 142 -23.78 -0.15 -1.43
C ILE A 142 -23.84 1.03 -0.45
N PRO A 143 -24.80 1.97 -0.62
CA PRO A 143 -24.84 3.16 0.26
C PRO A 143 -24.98 2.83 1.75
N LYS A 144 -25.61 1.72 2.09
CA LYS A 144 -25.77 1.29 3.48
C LYS A 144 -24.42 1.12 4.17
N ASN A 145 -23.40 0.71 3.41
CA ASN A 145 -22.08 0.42 3.97
C ASN A 145 -21.09 1.57 3.79
N PHE A 146 -21.57 2.76 3.41
CA PHE A 146 -20.67 3.87 3.10
C PHE A 146 -19.79 4.27 4.28
N MET A 147 -20.37 4.40 5.46
CA MET A 147 -19.57 4.82 6.63
C MET A 147 -18.52 3.79 7.00
N ALA A 148 -18.85 2.50 6.85
CA ALA A 148 -17.87 1.44 7.10
C ALA A 148 -16.73 1.49 6.08
N ALA A 149 -17.06 1.76 4.82
CA ALA A 149 -16.04 1.87 3.78
C ALA A 149 -15.13 3.07 4.01
N LYS A 150 -15.72 4.19 4.42
CA LYS A 150 -14.96 5.39 4.72
C LYS A 150 -14.01 5.14 5.89
N ASP A 151 -14.49 4.46 6.94
CA ASP A 151 -13.65 4.13 8.09
C ASP A 151 -12.55 3.14 7.71
N ALA A 152 -12.85 2.18 6.85
CA ALA A 152 -11.86 1.22 6.38
C ALA A 152 -10.70 1.92 5.68
N LEU A 153 -11.02 2.89 4.81
CA LEU A 153 -9.98 3.64 4.10
C LEU A 153 -9.21 4.57 5.04
N ARG A 154 -9.88 5.14 6.05
CA ARG A 154 -9.19 5.94 7.06
C ARG A 154 -8.14 5.09 7.79
N LYS A 155 -8.52 3.89 8.19
CA LYS A 155 -7.59 2.99 8.87
C LYS A 155 -6.44 2.57 7.94
N ALA A 156 -6.73 2.33 6.67
CA ALA A 156 -5.70 1.98 5.70
C ALA A 156 -4.70 3.13 5.53
N SER A 157 -5.18 4.37 5.56
CA SER A 157 -4.32 5.53 5.37
C SER A 157 -3.26 5.65 6.46
N MET A 158 -3.54 5.12 7.64
CA MET A 158 -2.58 5.14 8.74
C MET A 158 -1.36 4.25 8.49
N LYS A 159 -1.46 3.32 7.53
CA LYS A 159 -0.36 2.42 7.18
C LYS A 159 0.50 2.95 6.04
N ILE A 160 0.07 4.03 5.38
CA ILE A 160 0.74 4.58 4.21
C ILE A 160 1.62 5.74 4.65
N PRO A 161 2.83 5.91 4.04
CA PRO A 161 3.78 6.93 4.50
C PRO A 161 3.46 8.36 4.02
N SER A 162 2.33 8.56 3.42
CA SER A 162 1.87 9.87 2.92
C SER A 162 0.51 10.18 3.50
N PRO A 163 0.18 11.45 3.72
CA PRO A 163 -1.23 11.79 3.95
C PRO A 163 -2.07 11.31 2.78
N CYS A 164 -3.28 10.86 3.06
CA CYS A 164 -4.16 10.31 2.04
C CYS A 164 -5.52 10.99 2.11
N THR A 165 -6.17 11.09 0.96
CA THR A 165 -7.52 11.63 0.86
C THR A 165 -8.45 10.55 0.34
N THR A 166 -9.61 10.40 0.98
CA THR A 166 -10.65 9.50 0.52
C THR A 166 -11.67 10.29 -0.28
N LYS A 167 -11.95 9.84 -1.50
CA LYS A 167 -12.89 10.52 -2.40
C LYS A 167 -13.97 9.55 -2.84
N VAL A 168 -15.20 10.06 -2.94
CA VAL A 168 -16.28 9.31 -3.57
C VAL A 168 -16.17 9.53 -5.07
N VAL A 169 -15.98 8.45 -5.81
CA VAL A 169 -15.79 8.51 -7.25
C VAL A 169 -17.10 8.28 -7.99
N LYS A 170 -17.98 7.49 -7.40
CA LYS A 170 -19.26 7.13 -8.02
C LYS A 170 -20.30 7.03 -6.92
N GLY A 171 -21.52 7.45 -7.23
CA GLY A 171 -22.65 7.26 -6.33
C GLY A 171 -22.91 8.43 -5.38
N HIS A 172 -22.47 9.63 -5.71
CA HIS A 172 -22.74 10.82 -4.89
C HIS A 172 -24.23 11.00 -4.60
N GLU A 173 -25.05 10.68 -5.58
CA GLU A 173 -26.51 10.88 -5.44
C GLU A 173 -27.13 9.98 -4.38
N HIS A 174 -26.47 8.89 -4.04
CA HIS A 174 -26.96 7.97 -3.01
C HIS A 174 -26.51 8.33 -1.62
N LEU A 175 -25.66 9.35 -1.48
CA LEU A 175 -24.99 9.68 -0.22
C LEU A 175 -25.36 11.07 0.32
N LYS A 176 -26.53 11.58 -0.04
CA LYS A 176 -26.98 12.88 0.43
C LYS A 176 -27.01 12.89 1.97
N GLY A 177 -26.39 13.90 2.56
CA GLY A 177 -26.33 14.04 3.99
C GLY A 177 -25.21 13.26 4.68
N LEU A 178 -24.49 12.41 3.95
CA LEU A 178 -23.41 11.60 4.53
C LEU A 178 -22.03 12.08 4.09
N VAL A 179 -21.96 12.85 3.03
CA VAL A 179 -20.67 13.32 2.49
C VAL A 179 -20.41 14.75 2.90
#